data_59997b04a182bf4352677cd3d7798a89
#
_entry.id   59997b04a182bf4352677cd3d7798a89
#
_cell.length_a   1.000
_cell.length_b   1.000
_cell.length_c   1.000
_cell.angle_alpha   90.00
_cell.angle_beta   90.00
_cell.angle_gamma   90.00
#
_symmetry.space_group_name_H-M   'P 1'
#
loop_
_entity.id
_entity.type
_entity.pdbx_description
1 polymer ?
#
loop_
_entity_poly.entity_id
_entity_poly.type
_entity_poly.pdbx_seq_one_letter_code
_entity_poly.pdbx_strand_id
1 'polypeptide(L)'
;MNLSATHAVSVNPTTGEVVSSLPWASEREVDAATALAAAGYRQWRQTPLAARADALRRIGAELRARGEEVAQTITLEMGKPIAQARGEVAKSANLCDWYAEHGPAMLATEATLVENNQAVIEYRPLGAILAVMPWNFPVWQVLRGAVPILLAGNSYLLKHAPNVMGSARLLGEIFAAAGLPEGVFGWVNATNDGVSQIINDDRIAAVTVTGSVRAGKAIGAQAGAALKKCVLELGGSDPFIVLNDADLDEAVKAAVTGRYQNSGQVCAASKRFILEAGIAEAFTRKFVDAVAALKMGDPRDEQNYVGPMARFDLRDELHQQVTATLDEGATLLLGAEKIEGAGNYYAPTVLGNVTAGMTGFRQELFGPVATLTTARDADHALALANDSEFGLSATVYTTDEAQAQRFARELECGGVFLNGYCASDARVAFGGVKKSGFGRELSHFGLHEFCNAQTVWKDRR
;
A
#
# COMPACT_ATOMS: atom_id res chain seq x y z
N MET A 1 24.33 -1.03 23.48
CA MET A 1 24.04 0.14 22.63
C MET A 1 22.76 -0.18 21.85
N ASN A 2 21.84 0.75 21.76
CA ASN A 2 20.63 0.57 20.94
C ASN A 2 21.04 0.67 19.46
N LEU A 3 21.15 -0.47 18.77
CA LEU A 3 21.63 -0.57 17.40
C LEU A 3 20.80 0.28 16.44
N SER A 4 19.49 0.42 16.70
CA SER A 4 18.57 1.20 15.87
C SER A 4 18.83 2.72 15.89
N ALA A 5 19.60 3.23 16.86
CA ALA A 5 19.99 4.64 16.88
C ALA A 5 20.99 5.00 15.76
N THR A 6 21.82 4.04 15.33
CA THR A 6 22.88 4.24 14.34
C THR A 6 22.68 3.45 13.04
N HIS A 7 21.76 2.50 13.02
CA HIS A 7 21.56 1.57 11.91
C HIS A 7 20.06 1.33 11.63
N ALA A 8 19.72 1.11 10.38
CA ALA A 8 18.52 0.39 10.01
C ALA A 8 18.73 -1.09 10.33
N VAL A 9 17.79 -1.72 11.03
CA VAL A 9 17.90 -3.11 11.47
C VAL A 9 16.73 -3.91 10.94
N SER A 10 17.00 -4.99 10.23
CA SER A 10 16.04 -6.00 9.85
C SER A 10 16.13 -7.17 10.83
N VAL A 11 14.97 -7.57 11.35
CA VAL A 11 14.86 -8.69 12.31
C VAL A 11 13.93 -9.72 11.71
N ASN A 12 14.33 -10.99 11.71
CA ASN A 12 13.45 -12.07 11.33
C ASN A 12 12.30 -12.20 12.33
N PRO A 13 11.06 -11.91 11.94
CA PRO A 13 9.94 -11.92 12.89
C PRO A 13 9.56 -13.34 13.35
N THR A 14 10.08 -14.39 12.69
CA THR A 14 9.87 -15.78 13.10
C THR A 14 10.78 -16.18 14.28
N THR A 15 12.01 -15.66 14.32
CA THR A 15 13.03 -16.06 15.32
C THR A 15 13.42 -14.96 16.28
N GLY A 16 13.15 -13.69 15.96
CA GLY A 16 13.63 -12.52 16.69
C GLY A 16 15.11 -12.18 16.45
N GLU A 17 15.80 -12.91 15.57
CA GLU A 17 17.20 -12.69 15.26
C GLU A 17 17.41 -11.57 14.25
N VAL A 18 18.51 -10.84 14.39
CA VAL A 18 18.92 -9.80 13.44
C VAL A 18 19.35 -10.44 12.13
N VAL A 19 18.67 -10.12 11.04
CA VAL A 19 18.98 -10.57 9.67
C VAL A 19 20.05 -9.68 9.04
N SER A 20 19.89 -8.39 9.18
CA SER A 20 20.82 -7.41 8.63
C SER A 20 20.81 -6.11 9.42
N SER A 21 21.92 -5.40 9.34
CA SER A 21 22.11 -4.08 9.97
C SER A 21 22.87 -3.20 9.00
N LEU A 22 22.29 -2.06 8.63
CA LEU A 22 22.87 -1.11 7.67
C LEU A 22 23.00 0.25 8.33
N PRO A 23 24.19 0.87 8.38
CA PRO A 23 24.38 2.21 8.92
C PRO A 23 23.43 3.23 8.26
N TRP A 24 22.95 4.19 9.04
CA TRP A 24 22.23 5.31 8.46
C TRP A 24 23.18 6.12 7.55
N ALA A 25 22.66 6.54 6.42
CA ALA A 25 23.37 7.41 5.51
C ALA A 25 23.73 8.74 6.19
N SER A 26 24.98 9.16 6.03
CA SER A 26 25.44 10.48 6.42
C SER A 26 24.81 11.58 5.55
N GLU A 27 24.84 12.82 5.99
CA GLU A 27 24.36 13.97 5.20
C GLU A 27 25.02 14.03 3.80
N ARG A 28 26.31 13.68 3.71
CA ARG A 28 27.04 13.63 2.44
C ARG A 28 26.51 12.52 1.52
N GLU A 29 26.18 11.36 2.05
CA GLU A 29 25.62 10.24 1.26
C GLU A 29 24.20 10.56 0.83
N VAL A 30 23.40 11.21 1.67
CA VAL A 30 22.08 11.73 1.32
C VAL A 30 22.16 12.75 0.19
N ASP A 31 23.10 13.72 0.27
CA ASP A 31 23.33 14.70 -0.77
C ASP A 31 23.78 14.04 -2.09
N ALA A 32 24.70 13.08 -2.02
CA ALA A 32 25.17 12.34 -3.19
C ALA A 32 24.03 11.55 -3.87
N ALA A 33 23.18 10.87 -3.11
CA ALA A 33 22.01 10.14 -3.64
C ALA A 33 21.02 11.09 -4.31
N THR A 34 20.77 12.26 -3.72
CA THR A 34 19.90 13.30 -4.27
C THR A 34 20.47 13.87 -5.57
N ALA A 35 21.78 14.15 -5.61
CA ALA A 35 22.48 14.63 -6.81
C ALA A 35 22.42 13.60 -7.95
N LEU A 36 22.62 12.33 -7.61
CA LEU A 36 22.56 11.22 -8.56
C LEU A 36 21.16 11.04 -9.15
N ALA A 37 20.12 11.11 -8.34
CA ALA A 37 18.73 11.04 -8.80
C ALA A 37 18.39 12.19 -9.76
N ALA A 38 18.84 13.41 -9.45
CA ALA A 38 18.67 14.57 -10.32
C ALA A 38 19.45 14.43 -11.64
N ALA A 39 20.65 13.85 -11.63
CA ALA A 39 21.42 13.56 -12.84
C ALA A 39 20.74 12.48 -13.68
N GLY A 40 20.29 11.40 -13.06
CA GLY A 40 19.52 10.32 -13.71
C GLY A 40 18.26 10.86 -14.39
N TYR A 41 17.52 11.75 -13.74
CA TYR A 41 16.37 12.43 -14.37
C TYR A 41 16.75 13.20 -15.63
N ARG A 42 17.82 14.02 -15.60
CA ARG A 42 18.24 14.81 -16.76
C ARG A 42 18.57 13.94 -17.98
N GLN A 43 19.13 12.76 -17.76
CA GLN A 43 19.39 11.78 -18.81
C GLN A 43 18.10 11.06 -19.24
N TRP A 44 17.31 10.55 -18.28
CA TRP A 44 16.16 9.71 -18.54
C TRP A 44 15.02 10.42 -19.25
N ARG A 45 14.79 11.70 -18.95
CA ARG A 45 13.78 12.52 -19.65
C ARG A 45 14.00 12.63 -21.15
N GLN A 46 15.24 12.43 -21.60
CA GLN A 46 15.61 12.46 -23.04
C GLN A 46 15.41 11.10 -23.71
N THR A 47 15.21 10.03 -22.93
CA THR A 47 15.01 8.68 -23.44
C THR A 47 13.63 8.60 -24.13
N PRO A 48 13.54 8.10 -25.37
CA PRO A 48 12.26 7.94 -26.05
C PRO A 48 11.28 7.09 -25.25
N LEU A 49 10.00 7.43 -25.31
CA LEU A 49 8.93 6.74 -24.57
C LEU A 49 8.93 5.22 -24.81
N ALA A 50 9.12 4.79 -26.06
CA ALA A 50 9.23 3.37 -26.40
C ALA A 50 10.39 2.67 -25.67
N ALA A 51 11.55 3.31 -25.59
CA ALA A 51 12.70 2.77 -24.88
C ALA A 51 12.49 2.71 -23.36
N ARG A 52 11.73 3.66 -22.78
CA ARG A 52 11.30 3.60 -21.37
C ARG A 52 10.33 2.45 -21.13
N ALA A 53 9.38 2.23 -22.05
CA ALA A 53 8.48 1.08 -21.99
C ALA A 53 9.23 -0.26 -22.08
N ASP A 54 10.24 -0.36 -22.96
CA ASP A 54 11.10 -1.54 -23.05
C ASP A 54 11.92 -1.77 -21.78
N ALA A 55 12.37 -0.71 -21.12
CA ALA A 55 13.02 -0.83 -19.81
C ALA A 55 12.10 -1.42 -18.75
N LEU A 56 10.81 -1.05 -18.74
CA LEU A 56 9.83 -1.67 -17.83
C LEU A 56 9.68 -3.18 -18.09
N ARG A 57 9.64 -3.61 -19.35
CA ARG A 57 9.60 -5.06 -19.69
C ARG A 57 10.82 -5.79 -19.14
N ARG A 58 12.02 -5.19 -19.27
CA ARG A 58 13.24 -5.77 -18.71
C ARG A 58 13.20 -5.85 -17.18
N ILE A 59 12.67 -4.83 -16.48
CA ILE A 59 12.47 -4.87 -15.02
C ILE A 59 11.53 -6.03 -14.65
N GLY A 60 10.41 -6.19 -15.37
CA GLY A 60 9.47 -7.30 -15.17
C GLY A 60 10.13 -8.67 -15.40
N ALA A 61 10.98 -8.80 -16.40
CA ALA A 61 11.74 -10.02 -16.67
C ALA A 61 12.76 -10.34 -15.56
N GLU A 62 13.52 -9.37 -15.08
CA GLU A 62 14.45 -9.52 -13.97
C GLU A 62 13.75 -9.88 -12.65
N LEU A 63 12.58 -9.27 -12.37
CA LEU A 63 11.75 -9.64 -11.23
C LEU A 63 11.30 -11.10 -11.30
N ARG A 64 10.95 -11.62 -12.46
CA ARG A 64 10.60 -13.03 -12.63
C ARG A 64 11.82 -13.95 -12.50
N ALA A 65 12.95 -13.56 -13.10
CA ALA A 65 14.18 -14.34 -13.05
C ALA A 65 14.72 -14.51 -11.61
N ARG A 66 14.58 -13.48 -10.78
CA ARG A 66 14.98 -13.47 -9.35
C ARG A 66 13.80 -13.63 -8.39
N GLY A 67 12.65 -14.08 -8.88
CA GLY A 67 11.40 -14.06 -8.13
C GLY A 67 11.43 -14.81 -6.81
N GLU A 68 12.07 -15.98 -6.78
CA GLU A 68 12.21 -16.78 -5.56
C GLU A 68 13.13 -16.11 -4.53
N GLU A 69 14.25 -15.54 -4.95
CA GLU A 69 15.18 -14.81 -4.08
C GLU A 69 14.48 -13.60 -3.42
N VAL A 70 13.70 -12.87 -4.21
CA VAL A 70 12.92 -11.71 -3.72
C VAL A 70 11.84 -12.16 -2.75
N ALA A 71 11.10 -13.23 -3.05
CA ALA A 71 10.05 -13.76 -2.19
C ALA A 71 10.61 -14.26 -0.84
N GLN A 72 11.73 -14.97 -0.86
CA GLN A 72 12.41 -15.41 0.36
C GLN A 72 12.90 -14.23 1.20
N THR A 73 13.41 -13.18 0.58
CA THR A 73 13.84 -11.96 1.28
C THR A 73 12.65 -11.27 1.95
N ILE A 74 11.51 -11.12 1.26
CA ILE A 74 10.28 -10.59 1.84
C ILE A 74 9.86 -11.39 3.07
N THR A 75 9.80 -12.73 2.93
CA THR A 75 9.43 -13.63 4.03
C THR A 75 10.39 -13.52 5.22
N LEU A 76 11.68 -13.44 4.95
CA LEU A 76 12.71 -13.33 5.98
C LEU A 76 12.64 -12.00 6.75
N GLU A 77 12.43 -10.87 6.06
CA GLU A 77 12.48 -9.53 6.64
C GLU A 77 11.18 -9.09 7.32
N MET A 78 10.02 -9.60 6.87
CA MET A 78 8.74 -9.12 7.41
C MET A 78 7.70 -10.21 7.68
N GLY A 79 8.06 -11.50 7.56
CA GLY A 79 7.22 -12.62 7.97
C GLY A 79 6.05 -12.95 7.05
N LYS A 80 5.99 -12.39 5.84
CA LYS A 80 4.92 -12.72 4.89
C LYS A 80 4.99 -14.20 4.51
N PRO A 81 3.87 -14.95 4.54
CA PRO A 81 3.83 -16.32 4.04
C PRO A 81 4.40 -16.40 2.61
N ILE A 82 5.27 -17.37 2.36
CA ILE A 82 6.06 -17.47 1.12
C ILE A 82 5.19 -17.51 -0.14
N ALA A 83 4.04 -18.18 -0.10
CA ALA A 83 3.10 -18.22 -1.21
C ALA A 83 2.55 -16.81 -1.55
N GLN A 84 2.29 -16.00 -0.51
CA GLN A 84 1.83 -14.62 -0.67
C GLN A 84 2.97 -13.69 -1.11
N ALA A 85 4.22 -13.93 -0.68
CA ALA A 85 5.39 -13.20 -1.13
C ALA A 85 5.67 -13.45 -2.62
N ARG A 86 5.59 -14.69 -3.09
CA ARG A 86 5.67 -15.03 -4.53
C ARG A 86 4.57 -14.34 -5.33
N GLY A 87 3.33 -14.29 -4.79
CA GLY A 87 2.21 -13.56 -5.40
C GLY A 87 2.49 -12.05 -5.53
N GLU A 88 3.13 -11.43 -4.53
CA GLU A 88 3.54 -10.03 -4.57
C GLU A 88 4.54 -9.76 -5.69
N VAL A 89 5.57 -10.61 -5.82
CA VAL A 89 6.58 -10.48 -6.87
C VAL A 89 5.97 -10.65 -8.27
N ALA A 90 5.14 -11.67 -8.46
CA ALA A 90 4.45 -11.92 -9.72
C ALA A 90 3.55 -10.73 -10.12
N LYS A 91 2.78 -10.20 -9.17
CA LYS A 91 1.94 -9.01 -9.37
C LYS A 91 2.77 -7.79 -9.77
N SER A 92 3.93 -7.59 -9.15
CA SER A 92 4.84 -6.48 -9.42
C SER A 92 5.46 -6.59 -10.82
N ALA A 93 5.84 -7.78 -11.26
CA ALA A 93 6.34 -8.03 -12.61
C ALA A 93 5.25 -7.77 -13.68
N ASN A 94 4.01 -8.23 -13.41
CA ASN A 94 2.89 -8.00 -14.32
C ASN A 94 2.53 -6.51 -14.46
N LEU A 95 2.72 -5.72 -13.39
CA LEU A 95 2.55 -4.27 -13.43
C LEU A 95 3.51 -3.61 -14.44
N CYS A 96 4.76 -4.07 -14.50
CA CYS A 96 5.75 -3.57 -15.45
C CYS A 96 5.31 -3.81 -16.89
N ASP A 97 4.85 -5.02 -17.20
CA ASP A 97 4.36 -5.36 -18.55
C ASP A 97 3.12 -4.55 -18.92
N TRP A 98 2.17 -4.44 -17.99
CA TRP A 98 0.94 -3.70 -18.23
C TRP A 98 1.20 -2.23 -18.58
N TYR A 99 2.06 -1.54 -17.79
CA TYR A 99 2.41 -0.16 -18.09
C TYR A 99 3.27 -0.02 -19.35
N ALA A 100 4.13 -0.99 -19.65
CA ALA A 100 4.90 -1.00 -20.90
C ALA A 100 4.02 -1.10 -22.12
N GLU A 101 2.88 -1.80 -22.02
CA GLU A 101 1.91 -1.97 -23.12
C GLU A 101 0.95 -0.78 -23.23
N HIS A 102 0.32 -0.39 -22.11
CA HIS A 102 -0.80 0.55 -22.11
C HIS A 102 -0.39 1.99 -21.79
N GLY A 103 0.66 2.18 -21.02
CA GLY A 103 1.10 3.49 -20.52
C GLY A 103 1.50 4.49 -21.61
N PRO A 104 2.16 4.08 -22.72
CA PRO A 104 2.48 5.01 -23.79
C PRO A 104 1.26 5.74 -24.38
N ALA A 105 0.13 5.06 -24.51
CA ALA A 105 -1.11 5.68 -24.99
C ALA A 105 -1.67 6.70 -23.98
N MET A 106 -1.47 6.48 -22.68
CA MET A 106 -1.92 7.38 -21.62
C MET A 106 -1.07 8.67 -21.54
N LEU A 107 0.14 8.66 -22.08
CA LEU A 107 1.03 9.83 -22.18
C LEU A 107 0.95 10.53 -23.55
N ALA A 108 0.03 10.09 -24.41
CA ALA A 108 -0.18 10.72 -25.71
C ALA A 108 -0.64 12.18 -25.52
N THR A 109 -0.29 13.02 -26.49
CA THR A 109 -0.76 14.40 -26.55
C THR A 109 -2.29 14.43 -26.57
N GLU A 110 -2.88 15.19 -25.67
CA GLU A 110 -4.32 15.34 -25.54
C GLU A 110 -4.82 16.55 -26.34
N ALA A 111 -5.81 16.34 -27.19
CA ALA A 111 -6.46 17.41 -27.91
C ALA A 111 -7.33 18.26 -26.98
N THR A 112 -7.38 19.56 -27.24
CA THR A 112 -8.27 20.48 -26.51
C THR A 112 -9.48 20.86 -27.37
N LEU A 113 -10.44 21.59 -26.80
CA LEU A 113 -11.58 22.14 -27.51
C LEU A 113 -11.25 23.42 -28.32
N VAL A 114 -9.97 23.81 -28.35
CA VAL A 114 -9.52 24.98 -29.14
C VAL A 114 -9.49 24.57 -30.63
N GLU A 115 -10.06 25.44 -31.47
CA GLU A 115 -10.23 25.19 -32.91
C GLU A 115 -8.88 24.94 -33.60
N ASN A 116 -8.92 24.15 -34.65
CA ASN A 116 -7.77 23.86 -35.53
C ASN A 116 -6.54 23.26 -34.81
N ASN A 117 -6.72 22.60 -33.66
CA ASN A 117 -5.64 22.06 -32.82
C ASN A 117 -4.54 23.08 -32.49
N GLN A 118 -4.95 24.35 -32.28
CA GLN A 118 -4.00 25.41 -31.90
C GLN A 118 -3.42 25.20 -30.49
N ALA A 119 -4.17 24.50 -29.61
CA ALA A 119 -3.69 24.14 -28.30
C ALA A 119 -3.82 22.63 -28.04
N VAL A 120 -2.79 22.07 -27.41
CA VAL A 120 -2.76 20.68 -26.95
C VAL A 120 -2.21 20.61 -25.53
N ILE A 121 -2.49 19.50 -24.83
CA ILE A 121 -1.86 19.18 -23.56
C ILE A 121 -0.80 18.10 -23.79
N GLU A 122 0.41 18.34 -23.31
CA GLU A 122 1.50 17.38 -23.31
C GLU A 122 1.88 17.01 -21.87
N TYR A 123 2.07 15.74 -21.60
CA TYR A 123 2.46 15.23 -20.29
C TYR A 123 3.99 15.16 -20.18
N ARG A 124 4.59 16.06 -19.38
CA ARG A 124 6.03 16.17 -19.19
C ARG A 124 6.44 15.70 -17.80
N PRO A 125 7.58 15.00 -17.64
CA PRO A 125 8.05 14.58 -16.32
C PRO A 125 8.39 15.81 -15.45
N LEU A 126 8.12 15.69 -14.14
CA LEU A 126 8.40 16.76 -13.17
C LEU A 126 9.89 16.83 -12.79
N GLY A 127 10.54 15.68 -12.54
CA GLY A 127 11.90 15.67 -12.03
C GLY A 127 12.31 14.39 -11.31
N ALA A 128 13.22 14.52 -10.35
CA ALA A 128 13.53 13.44 -9.41
C ALA A 128 12.44 13.38 -8.32
N ILE A 129 11.92 12.19 -8.06
CA ILE A 129 10.82 11.95 -7.12
C ILE A 129 11.36 11.20 -5.90
N LEU A 130 11.17 11.76 -4.70
CA LEU A 130 11.41 11.04 -3.45
C LEU A 130 10.24 10.11 -3.17
N ALA A 131 10.53 8.85 -2.89
CA ALA A 131 9.55 7.85 -2.49
C ALA A 131 9.84 7.32 -1.08
N VAL A 132 8.92 7.49 -0.15
CA VAL A 132 9.01 6.94 1.21
C VAL A 132 8.03 5.79 1.33
N MET A 133 8.55 4.55 1.39
CA MET A 133 7.78 3.33 1.23
C MET A 133 7.79 2.46 2.49
N PRO A 134 6.67 1.78 2.81
CA PRO A 134 6.52 0.97 3.99
C PRO A 134 7.01 -0.47 3.78
N TRP A 135 6.99 -1.24 4.84
CA TRP A 135 7.51 -2.62 4.89
C TRP A 135 6.46 -3.70 4.55
N ASN A 136 5.17 -3.40 4.54
CA ASN A 136 4.13 -4.44 4.48
C ASN A 136 3.95 -5.11 3.11
N PHE A 137 4.30 -4.41 2.04
CA PHE A 137 4.47 -4.95 0.68
C PHE A 137 5.75 -4.35 0.09
N PRO A 138 6.93 -4.85 0.49
CA PRO A 138 8.20 -4.16 0.25
C PRO A 138 8.59 -4.07 -1.22
N VAL A 139 8.01 -4.87 -2.09
CA VAL A 139 8.22 -4.81 -3.54
C VAL A 139 7.05 -4.13 -4.24
N TRP A 140 5.82 -4.54 -3.95
CA TRP A 140 4.63 -3.97 -4.60
C TRP A 140 4.47 -2.48 -4.37
N GLN A 141 4.67 -1.98 -3.13
CA GLN A 141 4.54 -0.55 -2.84
C GLN A 141 5.57 0.29 -3.60
N VAL A 142 6.79 -0.24 -3.76
CA VAL A 142 7.84 0.45 -4.54
C VAL A 142 7.49 0.45 -6.03
N LEU A 143 7.16 -0.72 -6.60
CA LEU A 143 6.89 -0.84 -8.04
C LEU A 143 5.60 -0.10 -8.44
N ARG A 144 4.59 -0.08 -7.58
CA ARG A 144 3.32 0.64 -7.79
C ARG A 144 3.54 2.13 -8.08
N GLY A 145 4.49 2.76 -7.37
CA GLY A 145 4.92 4.13 -7.62
C GLY A 145 6.00 4.24 -8.71
N ALA A 146 7.06 3.43 -8.63
CA ALA A 146 8.22 3.55 -9.50
C ALA A 146 7.90 3.32 -10.98
N VAL A 147 7.08 2.30 -11.31
CA VAL A 147 6.80 1.94 -12.71
C VAL A 147 6.16 3.09 -13.49
N PRO A 148 5.04 3.69 -13.06
CA PRO A 148 4.46 4.84 -13.78
C PRO A 148 5.36 6.08 -13.73
N ILE A 149 6.05 6.35 -12.62
CA ILE A 149 6.96 7.49 -12.47
C ILE A 149 8.09 7.41 -13.48
N LEU A 150 8.72 6.25 -13.65
CA LEU A 150 9.79 6.01 -14.59
C LEU A 150 9.30 6.06 -16.05
N LEU A 151 8.12 5.50 -16.33
CA LEU A 151 7.54 5.57 -17.68
C LEU A 151 7.27 7.01 -18.11
N ALA A 152 6.79 7.86 -17.19
CA ALA A 152 6.59 9.28 -17.44
C ALA A 152 7.92 10.03 -17.74
N GLY A 153 9.09 9.46 -17.37
CA GLY A 153 10.41 10.04 -17.61
C GLY A 153 11.02 10.73 -16.41
N ASN A 154 10.46 10.54 -15.23
CA ASN A 154 11.04 10.95 -13.94
C ASN A 154 12.12 9.96 -13.49
N SER A 155 12.96 10.35 -12.51
CA SER A 155 13.76 9.43 -11.71
C SER A 155 13.09 9.16 -10.36
N TYR A 156 13.51 8.09 -9.70
CA TYR A 156 12.91 7.60 -8.46
C TYR A 156 13.96 7.34 -7.39
N LEU A 157 13.93 8.09 -6.29
CA LEU A 157 14.80 7.92 -5.14
C LEU A 157 14.01 7.28 -3.98
N LEU A 158 14.29 6.01 -3.72
CA LEU A 158 13.61 5.23 -2.69
C LEU A 158 14.23 5.45 -1.31
N LYS A 159 13.43 5.83 -0.34
CA LYS A 159 13.69 5.64 1.09
C LYS A 159 12.76 4.56 1.61
N HIS A 160 13.27 3.36 1.80
CA HIS A 160 12.48 2.23 2.26
C HIS A 160 12.38 2.18 3.80
N ALA A 161 11.46 1.36 4.32
CA ALA A 161 11.34 1.12 5.75
C ALA A 161 12.61 0.40 6.29
N PRO A 162 13.07 0.73 7.52
CA PRO A 162 14.34 0.24 8.05
C PRO A 162 14.45 -1.29 8.18
N ASN A 163 13.32 -1.96 8.32
CA ASN A 163 13.27 -3.41 8.52
C ASN A 163 13.22 -4.23 7.23
N VAL A 164 13.27 -3.58 6.03
CA VAL A 164 13.22 -4.25 4.72
C VAL A 164 14.30 -3.74 3.76
N MET A 165 15.49 -3.48 4.28
CA MET A 165 16.61 -2.95 3.50
C MET A 165 17.21 -3.98 2.53
N GLY A 166 17.09 -5.27 2.80
CA GLY A 166 17.43 -6.33 1.84
C GLY A 166 16.57 -6.25 0.59
N SER A 167 15.25 -6.05 0.77
CA SER A 167 14.33 -5.81 -0.34
C SER A 167 14.70 -4.55 -1.14
N ALA A 168 15.07 -3.44 -0.47
CA ALA A 168 15.53 -2.21 -1.14
C ALA A 168 16.78 -2.44 -1.99
N ARG A 169 17.78 -3.17 -1.44
CA ARG A 169 19.03 -3.52 -2.15
C ARG A 169 18.73 -4.40 -3.37
N LEU A 170 17.93 -5.46 -3.21
CA LEU A 170 17.56 -6.33 -4.32
C LEU A 170 16.83 -5.58 -5.45
N LEU A 171 15.93 -4.66 -5.11
CA LEU A 171 15.29 -3.81 -6.11
C LEU A 171 16.34 -2.97 -6.85
N GLY A 172 17.29 -2.34 -6.15
CA GLY A 172 18.39 -1.61 -6.79
C GLY A 172 19.18 -2.47 -7.79
N GLU A 173 19.51 -3.71 -7.42
CA GLU A 173 20.20 -4.66 -8.28
C GLU A 173 19.35 -5.07 -9.51
N ILE A 174 18.05 -5.30 -9.33
CA ILE A 174 17.11 -5.66 -10.40
C ILE A 174 16.99 -4.52 -11.42
N PHE A 175 16.83 -3.28 -10.95
CA PHE A 175 16.73 -2.13 -11.85
C PHE A 175 18.05 -1.89 -12.61
N ALA A 176 19.20 -2.10 -11.97
CA ALA A 176 20.51 -2.01 -12.62
C ALA A 176 20.69 -3.13 -13.66
N ALA A 177 20.34 -4.39 -13.33
CA ALA A 177 20.39 -5.53 -14.25
C ALA A 177 19.47 -5.35 -15.46
N ALA A 178 18.33 -4.69 -15.28
CA ALA A 178 17.43 -4.29 -16.37
C ALA A 178 18.01 -3.20 -17.30
N GLY A 179 19.21 -2.68 -17.00
CA GLY A 179 19.94 -1.74 -17.83
C GLY A 179 19.42 -0.29 -17.72
N LEU A 180 18.86 0.10 -16.58
CA LEU A 180 18.52 1.50 -16.33
C LEU A 180 19.82 2.29 -16.09
N PRO A 181 19.92 3.53 -16.63
CA PRO A 181 21.04 4.42 -16.31
C PRO A 181 21.12 4.70 -14.81
N GLU A 182 22.35 4.91 -14.33
CA GLU A 182 22.59 5.25 -12.93
C GLU A 182 21.79 6.49 -12.50
N GLY A 183 21.19 6.46 -11.32
CA GLY A 183 20.38 7.55 -10.78
C GLY A 183 18.94 7.60 -11.29
N VAL A 184 18.55 6.80 -12.29
CA VAL A 184 17.14 6.70 -12.72
C VAL A 184 16.29 6.02 -11.65
N PHE A 185 16.78 4.92 -11.09
CA PHE A 185 16.29 4.32 -9.85
C PHE A 185 17.45 4.27 -8.84
N GLY A 186 17.23 4.78 -7.66
CA GLY A 186 18.20 4.72 -6.57
C GLY A 186 17.50 4.50 -5.23
N TRP A 187 18.28 4.14 -4.22
CA TRP A 187 17.79 4.05 -2.84
C TRP A 187 18.78 4.64 -1.85
N VAL A 188 18.27 5.13 -0.73
CA VAL A 188 19.09 5.71 0.34
C VAL A 188 18.54 5.26 1.71
N ASN A 189 19.44 4.83 2.59
CA ASN A 189 19.09 4.48 3.98
C ASN A 189 19.09 5.73 4.87
N ALA A 190 18.17 6.66 4.59
CA ALA A 190 18.10 7.95 5.29
C ALA A 190 17.32 7.86 6.61
N THR A 191 17.75 8.63 7.61
CA THR A 191 16.98 8.95 8.81
C THR A 191 15.80 9.86 8.47
N ASN A 192 14.95 10.17 9.45
CA ASN A 192 13.87 11.16 9.26
C ASN A 192 14.46 12.57 8.94
N ASP A 193 15.58 12.93 9.53
CA ASP A 193 16.26 14.20 9.23
C ASP A 193 16.83 14.20 7.81
N GLY A 194 17.41 13.07 7.37
CA GLY A 194 17.83 12.90 5.98
C GLY A 194 16.67 12.98 5.00
N VAL A 195 15.51 12.43 5.34
CA VAL A 195 14.26 12.60 4.52
C VAL A 195 13.88 14.08 4.45
N SER A 196 13.94 14.81 5.56
CA SER A 196 13.65 16.24 5.61
C SER A 196 14.64 17.04 4.75
N GLN A 197 15.93 16.68 4.77
CA GLN A 197 16.94 17.26 3.90
C GLN A 197 16.58 17.07 2.42
N ILE A 198 16.22 15.84 2.00
CA ILE A 198 15.83 15.52 0.62
C ILE A 198 14.57 16.29 0.20
N ILE A 199 13.55 16.38 1.06
CA ILE A 199 12.30 17.10 0.75
C ILE A 199 12.57 18.59 0.50
N ASN A 200 13.50 19.21 1.26
CA ASN A 200 13.81 20.63 1.13
C ASN A 200 14.83 20.94 0.02
N ASP A 201 15.37 19.92 -0.67
CA ASP A 201 16.35 20.10 -1.73
C ASP A 201 15.65 20.40 -3.08
N ASP A 202 16.01 21.50 -3.73
CA ASP A 202 15.43 21.94 -5.01
C ASP A 202 15.61 20.95 -6.18
N ARG A 203 16.55 20.01 -6.05
CA ARG A 203 16.76 18.93 -7.03
C ARG A 203 15.65 17.88 -7.03
N ILE A 204 14.86 17.82 -5.96
CA ILE A 204 13.71 16.93 -5.83
C ILE A 204 12.44 17.69 -6.21
N ALA A 205 11.68 17.16 -7.16
CA ALA A 205 10.52 17.85 -7.72
C ALA A 205 9.20 17.50 -6.99
N ALA A 206 9.09 16.30 -6.45
CA ALA A 206 7.86 15.85 -5.79
C ALA A 206 8.14 14.68 -4.83
N VAL A 207 7.13 14.32 -4.05
CA VAL A 207 7.23 13.26 -3.03
C VAL A 207 6.05 12.29 -3.15
N THR A 208 6.30 11.00 -3.05
CA THR A 208 5.26 9.97 -2.87
C THR A 208 5.49 9.23 -1.56
N VAL A 209 4.42 9.03 -0.80
CA VAL A 209 4.48 8.39 0.52
C VAL A 209 3.39 7.34 0.63
N THR A 210 3.79 6.12 0.97
CA THR A 210 2.88 5.13 1.52
C THR A 210 3.30 4.85 2.97
N GLY A 211 2.37 4.96 3.92
CA GLY A 211 2.72 4.76 5.32
C GLY A 211 1.62 5.12 6.32
N SER A 212 2.00 5.36 7.57
CA SER A 212 1.06 5.77 8.61
C SER A 212 0.57 7.21 8.43
N VAL A 213 -0.63 7.51 8.96
CA VAL A 213 -1.17 8.88 9.00
C VAL A 213 -0.17 9.87 9.62
N ARG A 214 0.55 9.44 10.66
CA ARG A 214 1.59 10.27 11.30
C ARG A 214 2.72 10.63 10.34
N ALA A 215 3.23 9.67 9.59
CA ALA A 215 4.27 9.89 8.59
C ALA A 215 3.75 10.78 7.44
N GLY A 216 2.55 10.51 6.95
CA GLY A 216 1.91 11.31 5.90
C GLY A 216 1.73 12.77 6.28
N LYS A 217 1.26 13.04 7.51
CA LYS A 217 1.14 14.41 8.03
C LYS A 217 2.48 15.14 8.08
N ALA A 218 3.53 14.47 8.62
CA ALA A 218 4.85 15.06 8.77
C ALA A 218 5.52 15.37 7.41
N ILE A 219 5.44 14.45 6.47
CA ILE A 219 6.04 14.61 5.13
C ILE A 219 5.20 15.55 4.28
N GLY A 220 3.88 15.42 4.30
CA GLY A 220 2.99 16.30 3.54
C GLY A 220 3.11 17.77 3.94
N ALA A 221 3.28 18.06 5.24
CA ALA A 221 3.53 19.41 5.72
C ALA A 221 4.86 19.98 5.18
N GLN A 222 5.93 19.18 5.16
CA GLN A 222 7.23 19.59 4.63
C GLN A 222 7.19 19.78 3.10
N ALA A 223 6.55 18.85 2.37
CA ALA A 223 6.38 18.95 0.93
C ALA A 223 5.58 20.20 0.56
N GLY A 224 4.49 20.50 1.29
CA GLY A 224 3.70 21.71 1.09
C GLY A 224 4.49 22.99 1.37
N ALA A 225 5.28 23.03 2.44
CA ALA A 225 6.16 24.16 2.76
C ALA A 225 7.23 24.39 1.67
N ALA A 226 7.71 23.31 1.03
CA ALA A 226 8.64 23.35 -0.08
C ALA A 226 7.96 23.52 -1.45
N LEU A 227 6.64 23.71 -1.51
CA LEU A 227 5.82 23.83 -2.74
C LEU A 227 5.99 22.62 -3.69
N LYS A 228 6.16 21.42 -3.12
CA LYS A 228 6.33 20.18 -3.88
C LYS A 228 5.03 19.39 -3.92
N LYS A 229 4.67 18.88 -5.09
CA LYS A 229 3.54 17.95 -5.24
C LYS A 229 3.79 16.71 -4.37
N CYS A 230 2.73 16.24 -3.71
CA CYS A 230 2.79 15.09 -2.84
C CYS A 230 1.62 14.15 -3.10
N VAL A 231 1.89 12.84 -3.19
CA VAL A 231 0.88 11.78 -3.18
C VAL A 231 1.01 11.04 -1.86
N LEU A 232 -0.09 10.91 -1.13
CA LEU A 232 -0.15 10.26 0.18
C LEU A 232 -1.12 9.08 0.12
N GLU A 233 -0.58 7.88 0.32
CA GLU A 233 -1.30 6.63 0.49
C GLU A 233 -1.11 6.16 1.94
N LEU A 234 -2.13 6.35 2.78
CA LEU A 234 -1.99 6.20 4.23
C LEU A 234 -2.84 5.02 4.75
N GLY A 235 -3.02 4.98 6.07
CA GLY A 235 -3.80 3.96 6.74
C GLY A 235 -5.28 3.96 6.35
N GLY A 236 -5.97 2.89 6.68
CA GLY A 236 -7.38 2.71 6.46
C GLY A 236 -8.02 1.82 7.52
N SER A 237 -9.30 2.04 7.80
CA SER A 237 -10.14 1.14 8.60
C SER A 237 -11.38 0.79 7.77
N ASP A 238 -11.13 0.02 6.71
CA ASP A 238 -12.12 -0.20 5.66
C ASP A 238 -13.31 -1.01 6.15
N PRO A 239 -14.55 -0.60 5.85
CA PRO A 239 -15.74 -1.36 6.15
C PRO A 239 -15.96 -2.50 5.15
N PHE A 240 -16.38 -3.64 5.67
CA PHE A 240 -16.90 -4.79 4.93
C PHE A 240 -18.37 -4.97 5.33
N ILE A 241 -19.26 -4.56 4.45
CA ILE A 241 -20.70 -4.48 4.70
C ILE A 241 -21.37 -5.71 4.12
N VAL A 242 -22.18 -6.39 4.93
CA VAL A 242 -22.97 -7.56 4.50
C VAL A 242 -24.44 -7.29 4.75
N LEU A 243 -25.21 -7.14 3.68
CA LEU A 243 -26.67 -6.94 3.75
C LEU A 243 -27.40 -8.28 3.84
N ASN A 244 -28.65 -8.25 4.25
CA ASN A 244 -29.46 -9.45 4.54
C ASN A 244 -29.63 -10.42 3.36
N ASP A 245 -29.53 -9.90 2.14
CA ASP A 245 -29.71 -10.65 0.89
C ASP A 245 -28.38 -11.17 0.30
N ALA A 246 -27.26 -10.95 0.98
CA ALA A 246 -25.92 -11.30 0.50
C ALA A 246 -25.75 -12.83 0.35
N ASP A 247 -24.96 -13.24 -0.65
CA ASP A 247 -24.42 -14.60 -0.70
C ASP A 247 -23.43 -14.79 0.45
N LEU A 248 -23.88 -15.53 1.45
CA LEU A 248 -23.17 -15.68 2.73
C LEU A 248 -21.84 -16.42 2.58
N ASP A 249 -21.78 -17.45 1.73
CA ASP A 249 -20.59 -18.27 1.58
C ASP A 249 -19.50 -17.53 0.83
N GLU A 250 -19.83 -16.81 -0.23
CA GLU A 250 -18.91 -15.94 -0.96
C GLU A 250 -18.49 -14.75 -0.08
N ALA A 251 -19.40 -14.16 0.69
CA ALA A 251 -19.07 -13.07 1.60
C ALA A 251 -18.05 -13.50 2.66
N VAL A 252 -18.22 -14.66 3.29
CA VAL A 252 -17.29 -15.19 4.29
C VAL A 252 -15.92 -15.49 3.69
N LYS A 253 -15.88 -16.11 2.52
CA LYS A 253 -14.62 -16.40 1.81
C LYS A 253 -13.81 -15.12 1.49
N ALA A 254 -14.50 -14.11 0.96
CA ALA A 254 -13.89 -12.81 0.68
C ALA A 254 -13.48 -12.07 1.97
N ALA A 255 -14.29 -12.16 3.02
CA ALA A 255 -14.00 -11.59 4.35
C ALA A 255 -12.71 -12.15 4.94
N VAL A 256 -12.51 -13.47 4.89
CA VAL A 256 -11.28 -14.12 5.38
C VAL A 256 -10.06 -13.63 4.57
N THR A 257 -10.15 -13.62 3.25
CA THR A 257 -9.05 -13.16 2.39
C THR A 257 -8.78 -11.68 2.62
N GLY A 258 -9.81 -10.84 2.58
CA GLY A 258 -9.70 -9.38 2.74
C GLY A 258 -9.19 -8.95 4.12
N ARG A 259 -9.30 -9.81 5.13
CA ARG A 259 -8.85 -9.48 6.50
C ARG A 259 -7.52 -10.10 6.88
N TYR A 260 -7.28 -11.38 6.57
CA TYR A 260 -6.15 -12.13 7.15
C TYR A 260 -4.96 -12.34 6.21
N GLN A 261 -5.06 -11.97 4.92
CA GLN A 261 -3.92 -11.93 4.02
C GLN A 261 -2.80 -11.07 4.62
N ASN A 262 -1.54 -11.47 4.46
CA ASN A 262 -0.36 -10.80 5.03
C ASN A 262 -0.45 -10.60 6.56
N SER A 263 -1.06 -11.56 7.26
CA SER A 263 -1.35 -11.47 8.70
C SER A 263 -2.14 -10.19 9.07
N GLY A 264 -3.02 -9.74 8.17
CA GLY A 264 -3.83 -8.54 8.35
C GLY A 264 -3.09 -7.21 8.20
N GLN A 265 -1.83 -7.22 7.83
CA GLN A 265 -0.97 -6.03 7.72
C GLN A 265 -1.13 -5.36 6.34
N VAL A 266 -2.37 -4.98 6.01
CA VAL A 266 -2.77 -4.38 4.73
C VAL A 266 -3.54 -3.09 5.00
N CYS A 267 -3.15 -1.99 4.36
CA CYS A 267 -3.85 -0.69 4.52
C CYS A 267 -5.33 -0.79 4.11
N ALA A 268 -5.62 -1.45 2.99
CA ALA A 268 -6.96 -1.68 2.46
C ALA A 268 -7.58 -3.01 2.94
N ALA A 269 -7.13 -3.55 4.10
CA ALA A 269 -7.80 -4.72 4.68
C ALA A 269 -9.16 -4.33 5.23
N SER A 270 -10.13 -5.23 5.08
CA SER A 270 -11.43 -5.12 5.72
C SER A 270 -11.28 -5.25 7.23
N LYS A 271 -11.36 -4.16 7.97
CA LYS A 271 -11.12 -4.12 9.43
C LYS A 271 -12.41 -4.09 10.23
N ARG A 272 -13.44 -3.38 9.71
CA ARG A 272 -14.76 -3.22 10.33
C ARG A 272 -15.80 -3.99 9.53
N PHE A 273 -16.27 -5.11 10.07
CA PHE A 273 -17.35 -5.88 9.46
C PHE A 273 -18.69 -5.35 9.98
N ILE A 274 -19.49 -4.78 9.09
CA ILE A 274 -20.79 -4.17 9.40
C ILE A 274 -21.86 -5.09 8.83
N LEU A 275 -22.57 -5.78 9.72
CA LEU A 275 -23.51 -6.85 9.40
C LEU A 275 -24.93 -6.37 9.62
N GLU A 276 -25.79 -6.45 8.62
CA GLU A 276 -27.21 -6.19 8.80
C GLU A 276 -27.84 -7.25 9.71
N ALA A 277 -28.76 -6.84 10.58
CA ALA A 277 -29.24 -7.65 11.71
C ALA A 277 -29.74 -9.05 11.34
N GLY A 278 -30.39 -9.21 10.19
CA GLY A 278 -30.95 -10.49 9.77
C GLY A 278 -29.92 -11.55 9.40
N ILE A 279 -28.73 -11.14 8.92
CA ILE A 279 -27.66 -12.06 8.51
C ILE A 279 -26.52 -12.15 9.53
N ALA A 280 -26.48 -11.25 10.52
CA ALA A 280 -25.36 -11.06 11.43
C ALA A 280 -24.96 -12.33 12.18
N GLU A 281 -25.92 -13.07 12.75
CA GLU A 281 -25.64 -14.32 13.49
C GLU A 281 -25.05 -15.40 12.58
N ALA A 282 -25.69 -15.62 11.42
CA ALA A 282 -25.28 -16.65 10.47
C ALA A 282 -23.87 -16.33 9.88
N PHE A 283 -23.62 -15.08 9.53
CA PHE A 283 -22.30 -14.63 9.08
C PHE A 283 -21.25 -14.83 10.18
N THR A 284 -21.51 -14.35 11.39
CA THR A 284 -20.57 -14.43 12.52
C THR A 284 -20.12 -15.87 12.76
N ARG A 285 -21.07 -16.82 12.84
CA ARG A 285 -20.74 -18.23 13.06
C ARG A 285 -19.83 -18.77 11.95
N LYS A 286 -20.24 -18.63 10.68
CA LYS A 286 -19.44 -19.12 9.54
C LYS A 286 -18.08 -18.45 9.45
N PHE A 287 -18.00 -17.15 9.73
CA PHE A 287 -16.75 -16.40 9.68
C PHE A 287 -15.78 -16.83 10.80
N VAL A 288 -16.27 -17.00 12.03
CA VAL A 288 -15.44 -17.50 13.15
C VAL A 288 -14.92 -18.90 12.84
N ASP A 289 -15.76 -19.81 12.33
CA ASP A 289 -15.34 -21.17 11.94
C ASP A 289 -14.27 -21.13 10.84
N ALA A 290 -14.43 -20.28 9.83
CA ALA A 290 -13.47 -20.11 8.74
C ALA A 290 -12.15 -19.52 9.22
N VAL A 291 -12.17 -18.55 10.14
CA VAL A 291 -10.98 -17.96 10.73
C VAL A 291 -10.23 -18.95 11.63
N ALA A 292 -10.97 -19.74 12.43
CA ALA A 292 -10.41 -20.78 13.30
C ALA A 292 -9.68 -21.88 12.49
N ALA A 293 -10.10 -22.11 11.24
CA ALA A 293 -9.48 -23.08 10.33
C ALA A 293 -8.17 -22.57 9.68
N LEU A 294 -7.80 -21.28 9.82
CA LEU A 294 -6.59 -20.73 9.24
C LEU A 294 -5.35 -21.36 9.90
N LYS A 295 -4.46 -21.88 9.09
CA LYS A 295 -3.17 -22.39 9.56
C LYS A 295 -2.21 -21.22 9.79
N MET A 296 -1.66 -21.15 11.00
CA MET A 296 -0.64 -20.17 11.40
C MET A 296 0.66 -20.92 11.75
N GLY A 297 1.80 -20.40 11.29
CA GLY A 297 3.10 -20.98 11.59
C GLY A 297 4.26 -20.36 10.82
N ASP A 298 5.33 -21.15 10.62
CA ASP A 298 6.52 -20.71 9.87
C ASP A 298 6.09 -20.19 8.48
N PRO A 299 6.40 -18.93 8.14
CA PRO A 299 5.97 -18.34 6.88
C PRO A 299 6.63 -18.98 5.65
N ARG A 300 7.68 -19.80 5.83
CA ARG A 300 8.32 -20.56 4.75
C ARG A 300 7.55 -21.81 4.37
N ASP A 301 6.67 -22.30 5.23
CA ASP A 301 5.76 -23.42 4.93
C ASP A 301 4.55 -22.90 4.14
N GLU A 302 4.41 -23.38 2.91
CA GLU A 302 3.34 -22.99 1.97
C GLU A 302 1.92 -23.29 2.48
N GLN A 303 1.80 -24.20 3.47
CA GLN A 303 0.50 -24.52 4.07
C GLN A 303 0.01 -23.46 5.07
N ASN A 304 0.91 -22.61 5.56
CA ASN A 304 0.56 -21.58 6.53
C ASN A 304 0.05 -20.33 5.82
N TYR A 305 -1.17 -19.94 6.16
CA TYR A 305 -1.82 -18.74 5.62
C TYR A 305 -1.46 -17.49 6.43
N VAL A 306 -1.26 -17.64 7.74
CA VAL A 306 -0.91 -16.57 8.67
C VAL A 306 0.52 -16.78 9.17
N GLY A 307 1.38 -15.83 8.91
CA GLY A 307 2.73 -15.75 9.43
C GLY A 307 2.83 -14.85 10.67
N PRO A 308 4.06 -14.57 11.16
CA PRO A 308 4.25 -13.61 12.23
C PRO A 308 3.96 -12.19 11.75
N MET A 309 3.69 -11.29 12.67
CA MET A 309 3.67 -9.85 12.40
C MET A 309 5.11 -9.35 12.21
N ALA A 310 5.30 -8.39 11.30
CA ALA A 310 6.63 -7.95 10.90
C ALA A 310 7.43 -7.25 12.03
N ARG A 311 6.77 -6.61 12.98
CA ARG A 311 7.40 -5.82 14.02
C ARG A 311 6.81 -6.12 15.39
N PHE A 312 7.66 -6.30 16.39
CA PHE A 312 7.27 -6.62 17.77
C PHE A 312 6.50 -5.47 18.42
N ASP A 313 6.93 -4.23 18.19
CA ASP A 313 6.25 -3.04 18.70
C ASP A 313 4.82 -2.88 18.14
N LEU A 314 4.60 -3.20 16.88
CA LEU A 314 3.26 -3.16 16.26
C LEU A 314 2.35 -4.29 16.75
N ARG A 315 2.90 -5.48 17.07
CA ARG A 315 2.13 -6.54 17.74
C ARG A 315 1.67 -6.10 19.13
N ASP A 316 2.56 -5.44 19.86
CA ASP A 316 2.24 -4.96 21.21
C ASP A 316 1.21 -3.82 21.17
N GLU A 317 1.30 -2.90 20.21
CA GLU A 317 0.30 -1.86 19.96
C GLU A 317 -1.07 -2.48 19.60
N LEU A 318 -1.09 -3.45 18.68
CA LEU A 318 -2.31 -4.17 18.31
C LEU A 318 -2.95 -4.84 19.52
N HIS A 319 -2.15 -5.50 20.37
CA HIS A 319 -2.67 -6.15 21.57
C HIS A 319 -3.27 -5.15 22.56
N GLN A 320 -2.67 -3.97 22.71
CA GLN A 320 -3.24 -2.89 23.53
C GLN A 320 -4.59 -2.42 22.97
N GLN A 321 -4.71 -2.26 21.64
CA GLN A 321 -5.96 -1.87 20.97
C GLN A 321 -7.05 -2.93 21.18
N VAL A 322 -6.70 -4.22 21.06
CA VAL A 322 -7.63 -5.36 21.29
C VAL A 322 -8.10 -5.38 22.74
N THR A 323 -7.16 -5.26 23.69
CA THR A 323 -7.49 -5.25 25.13
C THR A 323 -8.40 -4.07 25.46
N ALA A 324 -8.08 -2.86 25.00
CA ALA A 324 -8.94 -1.69 25.21
C ALA A 324 -10.36 -1.91 24.66
N THR A 325 -10.47 -2.51 23.46
CA THR A 325 -11.78 -2.80 22.84
C THR A 325 -12.60 -3.79 23.69
N LEU A 326 -11.96 -4.80 24.26
CA LEU A 326 -12.61 -5.76 25.17
C LEU A 326 -13.03 -5.10 26.49
N ASP A 327 -12.18 -4.27 27.06
CA ASP A 327 -12.48 -3.50 28.30
C ASP A 327 -13.64 -2.51 28.08
N GLU A 328 -13.81 -2.01 26.85
CA GLU A 328 -14.93 -1.15 26.44
C GLU A 328 -16.26 -1.93 26.22
N GLY A 329 -16.24 -3.27 26.33
CA GLY A 329 -17.44 -4.12 26.31
C GLY A 329 -17.64 -4.95 25.04
N ALA A 330 -16.66 -5.03 24.15
CA ALA A 330 -16.69 -5.97 23.03
C ALA A 330 -16.62 -7.44 23.52
N THR A 331 -17.10 -8.35 22.72
CA THR A 331 -17.09 -9.79 23.02
C THR A 331 -15.95 -10.47 22.26
N LEU A 332 -15.11 -11.21 22.98
CA LEU A 332 -14.11 -12.08 22.34
C LEU A 332 -14.80 -13.31 21.75
N LEU A 333 -14.72 -13.46 20.42
CA LEU A 333 -15.26 -14.64 19.71
C LEU A 333 -14.16 -15.63 19.35
N LEU A 334 -12.92 -15.14 19.09
CA LEU A 334 -11.77 -15.98 18.76
C LEU A 334 -10.47 -15.20 18.99
N GLY A 335 -9.39 -15.85 19.46
CA GLY A 335 -8.02 -15.35 19.46
C GLY A 335 -7.71 -14.36 20.60
N ALA A 336 -7.25 -13.17 20.27
CA ALA A 336 -6.77 -12.10 21.16
C ALA A 336 -5.49 -12.43 21.97
N GLU A 337 -4.64 -13.32 21.44
CA GLU A 337 -3.46 -13.81 22.14
C GLU A 337 -2.17 -13.49 21.39
N LYS A 338 -1.18 -13.01 22.13
CA LYS A 338 0.22 -13.05 21.69
C LYS A 338 0.73 -14.47 21.91
N ILE A 339 1.17 -15.13 20.84
CA ILE A 339 1.68 -16.49 20.94
C ILE A 339 3.06 -16.44 21.60
N GLU A 340 3.24 -17.26 22.64
CA GLU A 340 4.51 -17.40 23.35
C GLU A 340 5.61 -17.98 22.47
N GLY A 341 6.86 -17.56 22.68
CA GLY A 341 8.04 -18.01 21.96
C GLY A 341 8.85 -16.87 21.35
N ALA A 342 9.85 -17.22 20.56
CA ALA A 342 10.75 -16.25 19.94
C ALA A 342 10.08 -15.46 18.78
N GLY A 343 9.07 -16.04 18.14
CA GLY A 343 8.39 -15.46 16.98
C GLY A 343 7.36 -14.40 17.34
N ASN A 344 7.16 -13.46 16.44
CA ASN A 344 6.25 -12.33 16.62
C ASN A 344 4.80 -12.65 16.20
N TYR A 345 4.28 -13.79 16.65
CA TYR A 345 2.96 -14.27 16.27
C TYR A 345 1.83 -13.65 17.11
N TYR A 346 0.71 -13.42 16.44
CA TYR A 346 -0.55 -13.00 17.05
C TYR A 346 -1.68 -13.86 16.50
N ALA A 347 -2.50 -14.42 17.39
CA ALA A 347 -3.59 -15.30 16.98
C ALA A 347 -4.61 -14.57 16.08
N PRO A 348 -5.08 -15.19 14.99
CA PRO A 348 -6.22 -14.67 14.25
C PRO A 348 -7.40 -14.41 15.19
N THR A 349 -7.89 -13.17 15.19
CA THR A 349 -8.81 -12.66 16.23
C THR A 349 -10.10 -12.15 15.61
N VAL A 350 -11.21 -12.45 16.27
CA VAL A 350 -12.53 -11.90 15.94
C VAL A 350 -13.18 -11.33 17.20
N LEU A 351 -13.52 -10.04 17.16
CA LEU A 351 -14.21 -9.30 18.20
C LEU A 351 -15.67 -9.03 17.77
N GLY A 352 -16.62 -9.48 18.54
CA GLY A 352 -18.05 -9.25 18.32
C GLY A 352 -18.59 -8.10 19.17
N ASN A 353 -19.82 -7.67 18.91
CA ASN A 353 -20.52 -6.60 19.61
C ASN A 353 -19.72 -5.28 19.69
N VAL A 354 -18.90 -5.02 18.69
CA VAL A 354 -18.12 -3.76 18.61
C VAL A 354 -19.08 -2.65 18.21
N THR A 355 -19.04 -1.55 18.96
CA THR A 355 -19.85 -0.34 18.69
C THR A 355 -18.99 0.82 18.17
N ALA A 356 -19.63 1.81 17.58
CA ALA A 356 -18.97 2.95 16.97
C ALA A 356 -18.11 3.80 17.94
N GLY A 357 -18.31 3.68 19.26
CA GLY A 357 -17.51 4.38 20.27
C GLY A 357 -16.19 3.69 20.65
N MET A 358 -16.04 2.41 20.33
CA MET A 358 -14.95 1.58 20.81
C MET A 358 -13.65 1.77 20.00
N THR A 359 -12.53 1.51 20.65
CA THR A 359 -11.17 1.60 20.09
C THR A 359 -11.05 0.80 18.78
N GLY A 360 -11.53 -0.44 18.74
CA GLY A 360 -11.46 -1.31 17.58
C GLY A 360 -12.31 -0.87 16.38
N PHE A 361 -13.30 0.02 16.59
CA PHE A 361 -14.05 0.66 15.52
C PHE A 361 -13.35 1.93 15.01
N ARG A 362 -12.75 2.72 15.90
CA ARG A 362 -12.18 4.04 15.60
C ARG A 362 -10.76 4.01 15.07
N GLN A 363 -9.94 3.08 15.55
CA GLN A 363 -8.53 2.99 15.19
C GLN A 363 -8.28 1.96 14.08
N GLU A 364 -7.17 2.14 13.38
CA GLU A 364 -6.69 1.13 12.43
C GLU A 364 -6.05 -0.04 13.19
N LEU A 365 -6.67 -1.23 13.11
CA LEU A 365 -6.09 -2.48 13.64
C LEU A 365 -5.18 -3.12 12.58
N PHE A 366 -3.87 -2.86 12.67
CA PHE A 366 -2.91 -3.29 11.65
C PHE A 366 -2.28 -4.64 11.97
N GLY A 367 -3.11 -5.70 11.94
CA GLY A 367 -2.76 -7.09 12.23
C GLY A 367 -3.99 -8.00 12.09
N PRO A 368 -3.92 -9.29 12.45
CA PRO A 368 -4.96 -10.28 12.14
C PRO A 368 -6.20 -10.19 13.05
N VAL A 369 -6.84 -9.03 13.12
CA VAL A 369 -7.98 -8.76 14.02
C VAL A 369 -9.16 -8.19 13.22
N ALA A 370 -10.31 -8.84 13.27
CA ALA A 370 -11.58 -8.38 12.71
C ALA A 370 -12.52 -7.89 13.82
N THR A 371 -13.25 -6.79 13.56
CA THR A 371 -14.30 -6.29 14.44
C THR A 371 -15.67 -6.42 13.79
N LEU A 372 -16.65 -7.00 14.49
CA LEU A 372 -18.01 -7.19 14.01
C LEU A 372 -18.97 -6.23 14.70
N THR A 373 -19.70 -5.46 13.90
CA THR A 373 -20.70 -4.47 14.32
C THR A 373 -22.03 -4.80 13.66
N THR A 374 -23.11 -4.88 14.43
CA THR A 374 -24.46 -5.14 13.88
C THR A 374 -25.14 -3.83 13.50
N ALA A 375 -25.61 -3.73 12.27
CA ALA A 375 -26.44 -2.64 11.78
C ALA A 375 -27.93 -3.08 11.80
N ARG A 376 -28.84 -2.17 12.17
CA ARG A 376 -30.29 -2.45 12.20
C ARG A 376 -30.86 -2.73 10.80
N ASP A 377 -30.38 -1.98 9.84
CA ASP A 377 -30.82 -1.96 8.44
C ASP A 377 -29.69 -1.41 7.54
N ALA A 378 -29.91 -1.38 6.24
CA ALA A 378 -28.97 -0.89 5.25
C ALA A 378 -28.60 0.58 5.45
N ASP A 379 -29.54 1.45 5.88
CA ASP A 379 -29.25 2.86 6.16
C ASP A 379 -28.30 3.03 7.32
N HIS A 380 -28.51 2.25 8.38
CA HIS A 380 -27.60 2.25 9.53
C HIS A 380 -26.22 1.65 9.16
N ALA A 381 -26.18 0.63 8.30
CA ALA A 381 -24.93 0.06 7.82
C ALA A 381 -24.10 1.10 7.04
N LEU A 382 -24.73 1.86 6.16
CA LEU A 382 -24.09 2.95 5.41
C LEU A 382 -23.59 4.06 6.34
N ALA A 383 -24.42 4.46 7.32
CA ALA A 383 -24.02 5.48 8.30
C ALA A 383 -22.80 5.03 9.13
N LEU A 384 -22.78 3.78 9.61
CA LEU A 384 -21.62 3.21 10.32
C LEU A 384 -20.38 3.11 9.43
N ALA A 385 -20.56 2.76 8.16
CA ALA A 385 -19.44 2.67 7.21
C ALA A 385 -18.74 4.02 7.04
N ASN A 386 -19.50 5.10 6.88
CA ASN A 386 -19.00 6.46 6.70
C ASN A 386 -18.52 7.11 8.02
N ASP A 387 -18.91 6.58 9.19
CA ASP A 387 -18.48 7.07 10.50
C ASP A 387 -17.03 6.63 10.79
N SER A 388 -16.12 7.16 10.00
CA SER A 388 -14.68 6.93 10.12
C SER A 388 -13.91 8.15 9.65
N GLU A 389 -12.76 8.38 10.29
CA GLU A 389 -11.80 9.38 9.80
C GLU A 389 -11.00 8.91 8.58
N PHE A 390 -11.11 7.64 8.22
CA PHE A 390 -10.48 7.01 7.07
C PHE A 390 -11.46 6.88 5.90
N GLY A 391 -10.91 6.68 4.71
CA GLY A 391 -11.69 6.47 3.50
C GLY A 391 -10.83 5.89 2.37
N LEU A 392 -10.15 4.75 2.61
CA LEU A 392 -9.33 4.13 1.57
C LEU A 392 -10.20 3.29 0.63
N SER A 393 -10.88 2.27 1.16
CA SER A 393 -11.84 1.48 0.38
C SER A 393 -13.02 1.01 1.23
N ALA A 394 -14.00 0.40 0.57
CA ALA A 394 -15.12 -0.28 1.19
C ALA A 394 -15.54 -1.50 0.36
N THR A 395 -16.06 -2.52 1.03
CA THR A 395 -16.65 -3.70 0.39
C THR A 395 -18.12 -3.78 0.76
N VAL A 396 -18.97 -4.17 -0.20
CA VAL A 396 -20.42 -4.36 0.01
C VAL A 396 -20.84 -5.67 -0.60
N TYR A 397 -21.50 -6.51 0.19
CA TYR A 397 -22.13 -7.74 -0.25
C TYR A 397 -23.66 -7.61 -0.22
N THR A 398 -24.27 -7.70 -1.38
CA THR A 398 -25.71 -7.67 -1.62
C THR A 398 -26.02 -8.24 -3.00
N THR A 399 -27.16 -8.86 -3.17
CA THR A 399 -27.70 -9.28 -4.47
C THR A 399 -28.67 -8.24 -5.06
N ASP A 400 -29.05 -7.22 -4.29
CA ASP A 400 -29.87 -6.09 -4.74
C ASP A 400 -29.00 -5.05 -5.47
N GLU A 401 -29.12 -4.98 -6.78
CA GLU A 401 -28.39 -4.04 -7.63
C GLU A 401 -28.65 -2.57 -7.26
N ALA A 402 -29.87 -2.22 -6.84
CA ALA A 402 -30.20 -0.85 -6.44
C ALA A 402 -29.46 -0.46 -5.15
N GLN A 403 -29.39 -1.36 -4.18
CA GLN A 403 -28.58 -1.16 -2.97
C GLN A 403 -27.08 -1.09 -3.32
N ALA A 404 -26.57 -2.01 -4.15
CA ALA A 404 -25.19 -1.99 -4.58
C ALA A 404 -24.80 -0.62 -5.19
N GLN A 405 -25.61 -0.11 -6.10
CA GLN A 405 -25.40 1.19 -6.74
C GLN A 405 -25.57 2.37 -5.77
N ARG A 406 -26.47 2.27 -4.81
CA ARG A 406 -26.62 3.26 -3.75
C ARG A 406 -25.38 3.34 -2.89
N PHE A 407 -24.89 2.22 -2.36
CA PHE A 407 -23.67 2.16 -1.56
C PHE A 407 -22.46 2.66 -2.34
N ALA A 408 -22.34 2.30 -3.62
CA ALA A 408 -21.25 2.80 -4.48
C ALA A 408 -21.24 4.33 -4.61
N ARG A 409 -22.39 4.99 -4.57
CA ARG A 409 -22.49 6.46 -4.65
C ARG A 409 -22.31 7.17 -3.31
N GLU A 410 -22.74 6.54 -2.21
CA GLU A 410 -22.88 7.21 -0.92
C GLU A 410 -21.73 6.87 0.06
N LEU A 411 -20.88 5.86 -0.24
CA LEU A 411 -19.70 5.54 0.55
C LEU A 411 -18.60 6.57 0.31
N GLU A 412 -18.06 7.12 1.40
CA GLU A 412 -17.04 8.18 1.40
C GLU A 412 -15.62 7.57 1.40
N CYS A 413 -15.26 6.89 0.33
CA CYS A 413 -13.95 6.24 0.19
C CYS A 413 -13.42 6.31 -1.24
N GLY A 414 -12.15 5.93 -1.41
CA GLY A 414 -11.48 5.97 -2.72
C GLY A 414 -11.88 4.85 -3.67
N GLY A 415 -12.35 3.70 -3.16
CA GLY A 415 -12.80 2.59 -3.97
C GLY A 415 -13.88 1.75 -3.31
N VAL A 416 -14.92 1.36 -4.06
CA VAL A 416 -15.99 0.48 -3.59
C VAL A 416 -15.95 -0.83 -4.34
N PHE A 417 -15.93 -1.94 -3.62
CA PHE A 417 -15.85 -3.30 -4.15
C PHE A 417 -17.18 -4.03 -3.87
N LEU A 418 -17.92 -4.28 -4.92
CA LEU A 418 -19.22 -4.98 -4.84
C LEU A 418 -19.02 -6.48 -5.02
N ASN A 419 -19.49 -7.27 -4.05
CA ASN A 419 -19.40 -8.73 -4.04
C ASN A 419 -17.98 -9.28 -4.27
N GLY A 420 -16.99 -8.65 -3.62
CA GLY A 420 -15.58 -9.02 -3.71
C GLY A 420 -14.81 -8.60 -2.48
N TYR A 421 -13.55 -8.22 -2.63
CA TYR A 421 -12.75 -7.54 -1.60
C TYR A 421 -11.77 -6.58 -2.27
N CYS A 422 -11.26 -5.62 -1.49
CA CYS A 422 -10.32 -4.64 -2.04
C CYS A 422 -9.01 -5.30 -2.50
N ALA A 423 -8.71 -5.11 -3.77
CA ALA A 423 -7.43 -5.48 -4.36
C ALA A 423 -6.99 -4.37 -5.31
N SER A 424 -5.75 -3.88 -5.15
CA SER A 424 -5.16 -2.92 -6.08
C SER A 424 -4.88 -3.60 -7.43
N ASP A 425 -5.27 -2.95 -8.53
CA ASP A 425 -5.10 -3.44 -9.90
C ASP A 425 -4.57 -2.31 -10.80
N ALA A 426 -3.65 -2.64 -11.71
CA ALA A 426 -3.04 -1.65 -12.62
C ALA A 426 -4.05 -0.87 -13.47
N ARG A 427 -5.20 -1.46 -13.75
CA ARG A 427 -6.24 -0.93 -14.64
C ARG A 427 -7.12 0.14 -14.01
N VAL A 428 -7.14 0.25 -12.69
CA VAL A 428 -8.01 1.17 -11.96
C VAL A 428 -7.23 2.05 -11.00
N ALA A 429 -7.73 3.26 -10.72
CA ALA A 429 -7.12 4.15 -9.76
C ALA A 429 -7.16 3.54 -8.36
N PHE A 430 -6.07 3.70 -7.61
CA PHE A 430 -5.96 3.33 -6.21
C PHE A 430 -5.62 4.56 -5.37
N GLY A 431 -6.28 4.72 -4.24
CA GLY A 431 -6.03 5.82 -3.30
C GLY A 431 -7.26 6.18 -2.50
N GLY A 432 -7.03 6.88 -1.39
CA GLY A 432 -8.05 7.22 -0.42
C GLY A 432 -8.53 8.67 -0.45
N VAL A 433 -9.46 8.94 0.47
CA VAL A 433 -9.92 10.27 0.86
C VAL A 433 -9.82 10.39 2.39
N LYS A 434 -10.20 11.54 2.96
CA LYS A 434 -10.10 11.79 4.42
C LYS A 434 -8.65 11.59 4.90
N LYS A 435 -8.44 10.92 6.05
CA LYS A 435 -7.09 10.65 6.59
C LYS A 435 -6.37 9.49 5.90
N SER A 436 -7.01 8.80 4.96
CA SER A 436 -6.33 7.81 4.12
C SER A 436 -5.46 8.45 3.03
N GLY A 437 -5.50 9.77 2.89
CA GLY A 437 -4.58 10.53 2.05
C GLY A 437 -5.22 11.20 0.85
N PHE A 438 -4.40 11.55 -0.13
CA PHE A 438 -4.81 12.23 -1.37
C PHE A 438 -3.83 11.92 -2.51
N GLY A 439 -4.25 12.23 -3.74
CA GLY A 439 -3.62 11.74 -4.96
C GLY A 439 -4.11 10.34 -5.29
N ARG A 440 -3.60 9.79 -6.38
CA ARG A 440 -3.93 8.43 -6.82
C ARG A 440 -2.69 7.71 -7.31
N GLU A 441 -2.69 6.41 -7.17
CA GLU A 441 -1.73 5.53 -7.81
C GLU A 441 -2.46 4.61 -8.80
N LEU A 442 -1.71 3.93 -9.66
CA LEU A 442 -2.19 3.05 -10.70
C LEU A 442 -3.04 3.73 -11.80
N SER A 443 -3.35 3.01 -12.87
CA SER A 443 -4.02 3.48 -14.08
C SER A 443 -3.39 4.75 -14.68
N HIS A 444 -4.12 5.48 -15.50
CA HIS A 444 -3.67 6.79 -16.02
C HIS A 444 -3.60 7.86 -14.91
N PHE A 445 -4.40 7.74 -13.84
CA PHE A 445 -4.34 8.68 -12.72
C PHE A 445 -2.97 8.67 -12.05
N GLY A 446 -2.46 7.49 -11.65
CA GLY A 446 -1.14 7.38 -11.04
C GLY A 446 0.00 7.77 -11.98
N LEU A 447 -0.16 7.51 -13.29
CA LEU A 447 0.82 7.92 -14.30
C LEU A 447 0.91 9.45 -14.43
N HIS A 448 -0.23 10.16 -14.38
CA HIS A 448 -0.29 11.61 -14.52
C HIS A 448 0.05 12.35 -13.22
N GLU A 449 0.03 11.69 -12.05
CA GLU A 449 0.32 12.34 -10.77
C GLU A 449 1.69 13.02 -10.75
N PHE A 450 2.70 12.44 -11.41
CA PHE A 450 4.03 13.00 -11.49
C PHE A 450 4.37 13.55 -12.88
N CYS A 451 3.36 14.01 -13.59
CA CYS A 451 3.47 14.75 -14.83
C CYS A 451 3.06 16.21 -14.67
N ASN A 452 3.73 17.09 -15.40
CA ASN A 452 3.23 18.42 -15.70
C ASN A 452 2.33 18.33 -16.94
N ALA A 453 1.03 18.59 -16.79
CA ALA A 453 0.11 18.76 -17.92
C ALA A 453 0.39 20.13 -18.56
N GLN A 454 1.31 20.14 -19.52
CA GLN A 454 1.81 21.36 -20.16
C GLN A 454 0.94 21.75 -21.33
N THR A 455 0.38 22.96 -21.28
CA THR A 455 -0.30 23.55 -22.44
C THR A 455 0.71 24.01 -23.47
N VAL A 456 0.57 23.53 -24.70
CA VAL A 456 1.33 24.00 -25.86
C VAL A 456 0.35 24.73 -26.80
N TRP A 457 0.48 26.05 -26.87
CA TRP A 457 -0.36 26.90 -27.69
C TRP A 457 0.42 27.43 -28.90
N LYS A 458 -0.14 27.31 -30.10
CA LYS A 458 0.46 27.79 -31.35
C LYS A 458 -0.44 28.83 -31.99
N ASP A 459 -0.08 30.10 -31.88
CA ASP A 459 -0.73 31.15 -32.65
C ASP A 459 -0.27 31.10 -34.10
N ARG A 460 -1.22 31.06 -35.00
CA ARG A 460 -0.93 31.34 -36.42
C ARG A 460 -0.97 32.85 -36.60
N ARG A 461 0.18 33.44 -36.83
CA ARG A 461 0.29 34.79 -37.44
C ARG A 461 0.24 34.68 -38.95
#